data_5276c61ca8f4b499841ec183894ecad9
#
_entry.id   5276c61ca8f4b499841ec183894ecad9
#
_cell.length_a   1.000
_cell.length_b   1.000
_cell.length_c   1.000
_cell.angle_alpha   90.00
_cell.angle_beta   90.00
_cell.angle_gamma   90.00
#
_symmetry.space_group_name_H-M   'P 1'
#
loop_
_entity.id
_entity.type
_entity.pdbx_description
1 polymer ?
#
loop_
_entity_poly.entity_id
_entity_poly.type
_entity_poly.pdbx_seq_one_letter_code
_entity_poly.pdbx_strand_id
1 'polypeptide(L)'
;MTRRRLLLLAPAGLLAAGMAGAGAWWAARPSAGGASIGGPFRLVDGDGRGVTDQTFHGKAMLVYFGYTHCPDACPTALQDMASAVGELSPAEREQVRIVFITVDPERDTPAVMKSYASAFGPGVEGLTGSPGAIAQAAREYRVYYARHEEKGGEYSMDHSSIVYLMDKQGRFVSVFTHQTSPDAMAAELRKVVG
;
A
#
# COMPACT_ATOMS: atom_id res chain seq x y z
N MET A 1 -71.14 -30.95 6.29
CA MET A 1 -70.46 -30.71 5.03
C MET A 1 -70.02 -29.24 5.06
N THR A 2 -68.83 -28.79 5.16
CA THR A 2 -67.47 -29.31 4.86
C THR A 2 -66.43 -28.40 5.55
N ARG A 3 -65.83 -28.83 6.64
CA ARG A 3 -64.76 -28.09 7.35
C ARG A 3 -63.36 -28.64 7.01
N ARG A 4 -63.00 -28.83 5.76
CA ARG A 4 -61.77 -29.53 5.37
C ARG A 4 -60.89 -28.85 4.33
N ARG A 5 -60.95 -27.53 4.13
CA ARG A 5 -60.16 -26.85 3.07
C ARG A 5 -59.35 -25.64 3.52
N LEU A 6 -58.97 -25.52 4.81
CA LEU A 6 -58.21 -24.32 5.29
C LEU A 6 -56.81 -24.64 5.88
N LEU A 7 -56.21 -25.78 5.59
CA LEU A 7 -54.93 -26.14 6.22
C LEU A 7 -53.75 -26.42 5.26
N LEU A 8 -53.79 -26.00 4.00
CA LEU A 8 -52.70 -26.28 3.05
C LEU A 8 -51.99 -25.06 2.45
N LEU A 9 -52.21 -23.83 2.94
CA LEU A 9 -51.51 -22.64 2.39
C LEU A 9 -50.45 -22.02 3.31
N ALA A 10 -50.15 -22.59 4.48
CA ALA A 10 -49.22 -21.99 5.42
C ALA A 10 -47.73 -22.29 5.26
N PRO A 11 -47.23 -23.36 4.56
CA PRO A 11 -45.80 -23.60 4.49
C PRO A 11 -45.05 -22.90 3.35
N ALA A 12 -45.75 -22.43 2.28
CA ALA A 12 -45.07 -21.82 1.12
C ALA A 12 -44.50 -20.42 1.38
N GLY A 13 -45.10 -19.63 2.24
CA GLY A 13 -44.66 -18.27 2.55
C GLY A 13 -43.37 -18.19 3.38
N LEU A 14 -43.19 -19.14 4.29
CA LEU A 14 -41.97 -19.18 5.16
C LEU A 14 -40.71 -19.61 4.40
N LEU A 15 -40.82 -20.47 3.40
CA LEU A 15 -39.69 -20.88 2.55
C LEU A 15 -39.25 -19.75 1.62
N ALA A 16 -40.15 -18.94 1.08
CA ALA A 16 -39.82 -17.80 0.21
C ALA A 16 -39.13 -16.68 1.02
N ALA A 17 -39.53 -16.39 2.23
CA ALA A 17 -38.91 -15.39 3.10
C ALA A 17 -37.48 -15.81 3.55
N GLY A 18 -37.28 -17.11 3.82
CA GLY A 18 -35.96 -17.66 4.16
C GLY A 18 -34.93 -17.59 3.03
N MET A 19 -35.34 -17.82 1.79
CA MET A 19 -34.47 -17.72 0.60
C MET A 19 -34.11 -16.27 0.26
N ALA A 20 -35.03 -15.30 0.42
CA ALA A 20 -34.75 -13.90 0.21
C ALA A 20 -33.77 -13.34 1.27
N GLY A 21 -33.90 -13.74 2.53
CA GLY A 21 -32.96 -13.36 3.61
C GLY A 21 -31.56 -13.95 3.43
N ALA A 22 -31.46 -15.21 3.01
CA ALA A 22 -30.19 -15.88 2.75
C ALA A 22 -29.45 -15.26 1.54
N GLY A 23 -30.17 -14.89 0.48
CA GLY A 23 -29.62 -14.22 -0.71
C GLY A 23 -29.08 -12.83 -0.38
N ALA A 24 -29.79 -12.03 0.41
CA ALA A 24 -29.35 -10.71 0.83
C ALA A 24 -28.13 -10.77 1.76
N TRP A 25 -28.07 -11.74 2.66
CA TRP A 25 -26.92 -11.96 3.54
C TRP A 25 -25.68 -12.44 2.77
N TRP A 26 -25.86 -13.23 1.71
CA TRP A 26 -24.78 -13.68 0.81
C TRP A 26 -24.23 -12.53 -0.04
N ALA A 27 -25.09 -11.64 -0.53
CA ALA A 27 -24.70 -10.46 -1.31
C ALA A 27 -24.01 -9.38 -0.43
N ALA A 28 -24.30 -9.33 0.86
CA ALA A 28 -23.68 -8.42 1.82
C ALA A 28 -22.36 -8.95 2.44
N ARG A 29 -21.93 -10.17 2.10
CA ARG A 29 -20.61 -10.63 2.52
C ARG A 29 -19.56 -9.79 1.81
N PRO A 30 -18.66 -9.11 2.55
CA PRO A 30 -17.45 -8.57 1.94
C PRO A 30 -16.81 -9.74 1.19
N SER A 31 -16.51 -9.57 -0.08
CA SER A 31 -15.72 -10.53 -0.83
C SER A 31 -14.52 -10.86 0.05
N ALA A 32 -14.34 -12.13 0.42
CA ALA A 32 -13.09 -12.62 0.98
C ALA A 32 -12.08 -12.50 -0.17
N GLY A 33 -11.64 -11.26 -0.42
CA GLY A 33 -10.62 -10.95 -1.39
C GLY A 33 -9.42 -11.80 -1.00
N GLY A 34 -8.94 -12.61 -1.92
CA GLY A 34 -7.65 -13.24 -1.76
C GLY A 34 -6.71 -12.14 -1.30
N ALA A 35 -5.92 -12.41 -0.26
CA ALA A 35 -5.13 -11.42 0.47
C ALA A 35 -4.36 -10.52 -0.50
N SER A 36 -4.94 -9.35 -0.82
CA SER A 36 -4.35 -8.37 -1.72
C SER A 36 -3.10 -7.79 -1.05
N ILE A 37 -2.10 -7.44 -1.86
CA ILE A 37 -0.97 -6.64 -1.39
C ILE A 37 -1.46 -5.19 -1.28
N GLY A 38 -1.03 -4.48 -0.22
CA GLY A 38 -1.50 -3.14 0.09
C GLY A 38 -2.78 -3.15 0.94
N GLY A 39 -3.02 -2.05 1.63
CA GLY A 39 -4.16 -1.88 2.54
C GLY A 39 -4.02 -0.62 3.38
N PRO A 40 -4.93 -0.39 4.33
CA PRO A 40 -4.97 0.83 5.09
C PRO A 40 -3.77 0.96 6.03
N PHE A 41 -3.17 2.15 6.03
CA PHE A 41 -2.14 2.54 6.99
C PHE A 41 -2.44 3.92 7.60
N ARG A 42 -1.83 4.21 8.74
CA ARG A 42 -1.84 5.52 9.39
C ARG A 42 -0.42 5.86 9.82
N LEU A 43 0.21 6.76 9.10
CA LEU A 43 1.61 7.15 9.27
C LEU A 43 1.71 8.67 9.44
N VAL A 44 2.93 9.18 9.49
CA VAL A 44 3.24 10.59 9.65
C VAL A 44 4.18 11.00 8.51
N ASP A 45 3.88 12.13 7.86
CA ASP A 45 4.74 12.71 6.83
C ASP A 45 5.94 13.47 7.44
N GLY A 46 6.80 13.98 6.57
CA GLY A 46 7.99 14.72 6.96
C GLY A 46 7.73 16.05 7.68
N ASP A 47 6.50 16.56 7.64
CA ASP A 47 6.06 17.76 8.37
C ASP A 47 5.36 17.41 9.70
N GLY A 48 5.29 16.13 10.05
CA GLY A 48 4.62 15.68 11.27
C GLY A 48 3.11 15.56 11.14
N ARG A 49 2.54 15.66 9.93
CA ARG A 49 1.10 15.52 9.69
C ARG A 49 0.72 14.07 9.52
N GLY A 50 -0.42 13.68 10.08
CA GLY A 50 -0.98 12.34 9.90
C GLY A 50 -1.42 12.13 8.44
N VAL A 51 -0.96 11.03 7.84
CA VAL A 51 -1.33 10.60 6.48
C VAL A 51 -1.84 9.15 6.50
N THR A 52 -2.68 8.82 5.53
CA THR A 52 -3.24 7.49 5.33
C THR A 52 -3.04 7.06 3.88
N ASP A 53 -3.29 5.79 3.57
CA ASP A 53 -3.38 5.29 2.20
C ASP A 53 -4.30 6.17 1.33
N GLN A 54 -5.43 6.61 1.87
CA GLN A 54 -6.41 7.46 1.18
C GLN A 54 -5.88 8.86 0.83
N THR A 55 -4.85 9.36 1.53
CA THR A 55 -4.19 10.64 1.21
C THR A 55 -3.63 10.64 -0.22
N PHE A 56 -3.28 9.48 -0.73
CA PHE A 56 -2.67 9.31 -2.05
C PHE A 56 -3.67 8.92 -3.15
N HIS A 57 -4.94 8.68 -2.82
CA HIS A 57 -5.95 8.34 -3.82
C HIS A 57 -6.06 9.43 -4.90
N GLY A 58 -6.30 9.01 -6.13
CA GLY A 58 -6.25 9.86 -7.33
C GLY A 58 -4.89 9.89 -8.00
N LYS A 59 -3.84 9.33 -7.35
CA LYS A 59 -2.50 9.19 -7.91
C LYS A 59 -2.04 7.74 -7.85
N ALA A 60 -1.27 7.32 -8.86
CA ALA A 60 -0.54 6.07 -8.79
C ALA A 60 0.59 6.20 -7.76
N MET A 61 0.89 5.13 -7.03
CA MET A 61 1.98 5.12 -6.05
C MET A 61 3.05 4.10 -6.40
N LEU A 62 4.31 4.51 -6.28
CA LEU A 62 5.45 3.61 -6.11
C LEU A 62 5.77 3.57 -4.63
N VAL A 63 5.47 2.45 -3.95
CA VAL A 63 5.68 2.29 -2.51
C VAL A 63 6.90 1.43 -2.25
N TYR A 64 7.80 1.93 -1.41
CA TYR A 64 9.02 1.23 -1.03
C TYR A 64 9.24 1.31 0.48
N PHE A 65 9.57 0.18 1.09
CA PHE A 65 9.92 0.10 2.51
C PHE A 65 11.43 -0.01 2.65
N GLY A 66 12.01 0.83 3.50
CA GLY A 66 13.45 0.89 3.72
C GLY A 66 13.80 1.76 4.92
N TYR A 67 15.02 2.27 5.00
CA TYR A 67 15.48 3.16 6.08
C TYR A 67 16.58 4.08 5.60
N THR A 68 16.75 5.25 6.25
CA THR A 68 17.67 6.27 5.76
C THR A 68 19.15 5.91 5.94
N HIS A 69 19.46 5.03 6.87
CA HIS A 69 20.82 4.54 7.14
C HIS A 69 21.24 3.35 6.26
N CYS A 70 20.41 2.95 5.29
CA CYS A 70 20.76 1.92 4.32
C CYS A 70 21.85 2.44 3.38
N PRO A 71 23.01 1.76 3.28
CA PRO A 71 24.16 2.31 2.55
C PRO A 71 24.03 2.22 1.03
N ASP A 72 23.17 1.35 0.49
CA ASP A 72 23.16 1.03 -0.94
C ASP A 72 21.75 0.80 -1.52
N ALA A 73 21.03 -0.22 -1.09
CA ALA A 73 19.79 -0.66 -1.75
C ALA A 73 18.69 0.41 -1.75
N CYS A 74 18.50 1.15 -0.64
CA CYS A 74 17.45 2.16 -0.53
C CYS A 74 17.69 3.39 -1.42
N PRO A 75 18.87 4.04 -1.40
CA PRO A 75 19.14 5.17 -2.28
C PRO A 75 19.08 4.77 -3.76
N THR A 76 19.57 3.58 -4.12
CA THR A 76 19.48 3.06 -5.50
C THR A 76 18.02 2.89 -5.94
N ALA A 77 17.18 2.22 -5.15
CA ALA A 77 15.77 2.02 -5.48
C ALA A 77 15.01 3.36 -5.62
N LEU A 78 15.26 4.32 -4.73
CA LEU A 78 14.65 5.66 -4.81
C LEU A 78 15.10 6.42 -6.06
N GLN A 79 16.39 6.32 -6.43
CA GLN A 79 16.92 6.92 -7.65
C GLN A 79 16.30 6.30 -8.90
N ASP A 80 16.14 4.98 -8.95
CA ASP A 80 15.51 4.28 -10.07
C ASP A 80 14.04 4.66 -10.22
N MET A 81 13.29 4.74 -9.11
CA MET A 81 11.91 5.22 -9.12
C MET A 81 11.82 6.68 -9.59
N ALA A 82 12.69 7.57 -9.10
CA ALA A 82 12.73 8.97 -9.52
C ALA A 82 13.07 9.10 -11.02
N SER A 83 14.00 8.29 -11.50
CA SER A 83 14.37 8.22 -12.93
C SER A 83 13.18 7.77 -13.78
N ALA A 84 12.49 6.70 -13.37
CA ALA A 84 11.30 6.20 -14.05
C ALA A 84 10.19 7.25 -14.14
N VAL A 85 9.92 7.96 -13.04
CA VAL A 85 8.96 9.08 -13.03
C VAL A 85 9.47 10.23 -13.91
N GLY A 86 10.78 10.46 -13.98
CA GLY A 86 11.43 11.45 -14.84
C GLY A 86 11.18 11.24 -16.33
N GLU A 87 10.97 9.99 -16.77
CA GLU A 87 10.67 9.65 -18.17
C GLU A 87 9.22 9.91 -18.61
N LEU A 88 8.34 10.16 -17.66
CA LEU A 88 6.94 10.48 -17.92
C LEU A 88 6.79 11.91 -18.44
N SER A 89 5.72 12.18 -19.18
CA SER A 89 5.34 13.55 -19.51
C SER A 89 5.01 14.36 -18.24
N PRO A 90 5.07 15.71 -18.27
CA PRO A 90 4.73 16.53 -17.10
C PRO A 90 3.35 16.22 -16.53
N ALA A 91 2.35 15.99 -17.37
CA ALA A 91 1.00 15.68 -16.94
C ALA A 91 0.88 14.29 -16.26
N GLU A 92 1.64 13.30 -16.75
CA GLU A 92 1.69 11.97 -16.14
C GLU A 92 2.43 11.99 -14.80
N ARG A 93 3.55 12.75 -14.69
CA ARG A 93 4.31 12.89 -13.44
C ARG A 93 3.45 13.42 -12.28
N GLU A 94 2.59 14.39 -12.56
CA GLU A 94 1.68 14.93 -11.54
C GLU A 94 0.73 13.87 -10.97
N GLN A 95 0.50 12.79 -11.69
CA GLN A 95 -0.37 11.68 -11.32
C GLN A 95 0.35 10.56 -10.57
N VAL A 96 1.65 10.70 -10.29
CA VAL A 96 2.44 9.70 -9.57
C VAL A 96 2.95 10.26 -8.25
N ARG A 97 3.06 9.40 -7.23
CA ARG A 97 3.79 9.66 -5.98
C ARG A 97 4.75 8.51 -5.69
N ILE A 98 5.94 8.84 -5.25
CA ILE A 98 6.89 7.90 -4.66
C ILE A 98 6.70 7.99 -3.14
N VAL A 99 6.35 6.88 -2.51
CA VAL A 99 6.07 6.80 -1.08
C VAL A 99 7.12 5.90 -0.43
N PHE A 100 8.03 6.51 0.29
CA PHE A 100 9.10 5.83 1.04
C PHE A 100 8.68 5.68 2.50
N ILE A 101 8.43 4.46 2.95
CA ILE A 101 7.99 4.14 4.32
C ILE A 101 9.18 3.56 5.09
N THR A 102 9.53 4.19 6.21
CA THR A 102 10.64 3.66 7.02
C THR A 102 10.26 2.35 7.72
N VAL A 103 11.25 1.48 7.87
CA VAL A 103 11.20 0.30 8.75
C VAL A 103 11.99 0.52 10.05
N ASP A 104 12.59 1.71 10.21
CA ASP A 104 13.40 2.11 11.36
C ASP A 104 12.93 3.44 11.97
N PRO A 105 11.73 3.49 12.54
CA PRO A 105 11.18 4.73 13.06
C PRO A 105 11.94 5.31 14.27
N GLU A 106 12.87 4.56 14.86
CA GLU A 106 13.70 5.04 15.97
C GLU A 106 14.71 6.09 15.49
N ARG A 107 15.36 5.86 14.34
CA ARG A 107 16.31 6.80 13.72
C ARG A 107 15.65 7.74 12.73
N ASP A 108 14.62 7.27 12.03
CA ASP A 108 13.98 7.96 10.93
C ASP A 108 12.80 8.82 11.41
N THR A 109 13.12 9.93 12.10
CA THR A 109 12.13 10.92 12.52
C THR A 109 11.48 11.62 11.32
N PRO A 110 10.32 12.31 11.46
CA PRO A 110 9.71 13.08 10.38
C PRO A 110 10.68 14.01 9.66
N ALA A 111 11.49 14.77 10.39
CA ALA A 111 12.46 15.69 9.82
C ALA A 111 13.56 14.97 9.02
N VAL A 112 14.04 13.81 9.50
CA VAL A 112 15.02 12.98 8.80
C VAL A 112 14.42 12.45 7.50
N MET A 113 13.19 11.91 7.55
CA MET A 113 12.48 11.40 6.39
C MET A 113 12.23 12.47 5.33
N LYS A 114 11.87 13.69 5.75
CA LYS A 114 11.70 14.84 4.85
C LYS A 114 13.00 15.19 4.13
N SER A 115 14.07 15.34 4.90
CA SER A 115 15.39 15.67 4.34
C SER A 115 15.86 14.62 3.35
N TYR A 116 15.75 13.34 3.73
CA TYR A 116 16.18 12.21 2.90
C TYR A 116 15.35 12.11 1.61
N ALA A 117 14.02 12.12 1.70
CA ALA A 117 13.14 12.00 0.54
C ALA A 117 13.33 13.17 -0.45
N SER A 118 13.55 14.39 0.05
CA SER A 118 13.73 15.59 -0.80
C SER A 118 14.97 15.51 -1.70
N ALA A 119 15.97 14.71 -1.35
CA ALA A 119 17.18 14.51 -2.16
C ALA A 119 16.90 13.78 -3.49
N PHE A 120 15.77 13.07 -3.60
CA PHE A 120 15.38 12.32 -4.80
C PHE A 120 14.39 13.06 -5.70
N GLY A 121 14.04 14.30 -5.36
CA GLY A 121 13.23 15.19 -6.19
C GLY A 121 11.80 15.40 -5.72
N PRO A 122 11.05 16.25 -6.44
CA PRO A 122 9.66 16.54 -6.10
C PRO A 122 8.77 15.32 -6.32
N GLY A 123 7.82 15.10 -5.41
CA GLY A 123 6.89 13.95 -5.49
C GLY A 123 7.39 12.70 -4.78
N VAL A 124 8.54 12.76 -4.10
CA VAL A 124 9.00 11.72 -3.18
C VAL A 124 8.60 12.11 -1.76
N GLU A 125 7.82 11.27 -1.11
CA GLU A 125 7.31 11.48 0.25
C GLU A 125 7.87 10.43 1.20
N GLY A 126 8.56 10.88 2.25
CA GLY A 126 9.06 10.04 3.32
C GLY A 126 8.05 9.94 4.45
N LEU A 127 7.67 8.71 4.81
CA LEU A 127 6.71 8.44 5.87
C LEU A 127 7.35 7.67 7.02
N THR A 128 6.97 8.07 8.24
CA THR A 128 7.37 7.40 9.49
C THR A 128 6.15 7.25 10.41
N GLY A 129 6.36 6.75 11.63
CA GLY A 129 5.28 6.60 12.59
C GLY A 129 5.73 5.83 13.83
N SER A 130 4.79 5.44 14.69
CA SER A 130 5.11 4.54 15.78
C SER A 130 5.53 3.15 15.26
N PRO A 131 6.35 2.39 16.01
CA PRO A 131 6.72 1.03 15.61
C PRO A 131 5.50 0.15 15.29
N GLY A 132 4.40 0.32 16.03
CA GLY A 132 3.15 -0.40 15.77
C GLY A 132 2.48 -0.01 14.45
N ALA A 133 2.51 1.27 14.08
CA ALA A 133 1.96 1.76 12.82
C ALA A 133 2.79 1.28 11.62
N ILE A 134 4.12 1.29 11.74
CA ILE A 134 5.04 0.73 10.74
C ILE A 134 4.80 -0.78 10.57
N ALA A 135 4.70 -1.52 11.67
CA ALA A 135 4.43 -2.96 11.62
C ALA A 135 3.06 -3.27 10.98
N GLN A 136 2.05 -2.42 11.17
CA GLN A 136 0.77 -2.56 10.49
C GLN A 136 0.94 -2.34 8.98
N ALA A 137 1.54 -1.24 8.55
CA ALA A 137 1.77 -0.95 7.14
C ALA A 137 2.59 -2.07 6.46
N ALA A 138 3.66 -2.54 7.08
CA ALA A 138 4.47 -3.64 6.58
C ALA A 138 3.67 -4.94 6.38
N ARG A 139 2.74 -5.27 7.31
CA ARG A 139 1.85 -6.43 7.14
C ARG A 139 0.90 -6.30 5.95
N GLU A 140 0.31 -5.11 5.75
CA GLU A 140 -0.57 -4.85 4.61
C GLU A 140 0.14 -5.04 3.26
N TYR A 141 1.43 -4.67 3.19
CA TYR A 141 2.26 -4.83 2.00
C TYR A 141 3.05 -6.14 1.98
N ARG A 142 2.91 -6.99 3.03
CA ARG A 142 3.66 -8.26 3.19
C ARG A 142 5.17 -8.07 3.16
N VAL A 143 5.63 -6.97 3.71
CA VAL A 143 7.04 -6.64 3.85
C VAL A 143 7.60 -7.35 5.07
N TYR A 144 8.67 -8.10 4.87
CA TYR A 144 9.53 -8.58 5.94
C TYR A 144 10.55 -7.49 6.30
N TYR A 145 10.79 -7.29 7.58
CA TYR A 145 11.92 -6.51 8.07
C TYR A 145 12.38 -7.04 9.43
N ALA A 146 13.66 -6.90 9.73
CA ALA A 146 14.25 -7.28 11.01
C ALA A 146 15.47 -6.42 11.33
N ARG A 147 15.69 -6.14 12.62
CA ARG A 147 16.87 -5.46 13.12
C ARG A 147 17.98 -6.47 13.34
N HIS A 148 19.19 -6.13 12.89
CA HIS A 148 20.42 -6.85 13.15
C HIS A 148 21.40 -5.98 13.94
N GLU A 149 21.75 -6.45 15.15
CA GLU A 149 22.77 -5.79 15.94
C GLU A 149 24.15 -6.04 15.33
N GLU A 150 24.94 -4.97 15.21
CA GLU A 150 26.30 -4.99 14.71
C GLU A 150 27.30 -4.77 15.84
N LYS A 151 28.60 -5.00 15.55
CA LYS A 151 29.67 -4.77 16.54
C LYS A 151 29.77 -3.27 16.83
N GLY A 152 29.91 -2.93 18.10
CA GLY A 152 30.06 -1.53 18.54
C GLY A 152 28.75 -0.84 18.95
N GLY A 153 27.63 -1.54 18.99
CA GLY A 153 26.32 -0.99 19.36
C GLY A 153 25.55 -0.34 18.21
N GLU A 154 26.08 -0.43 16.99
CA GLU A 154 25.38 -0.08 15.76
C GLU A 154 24.39 -1.18 15.38
N TYR A 155 23.48 -0.88 14.45
CA TYR A 155 22.58 -1.87 13.89
C TYR A 155 22.19 -1.55 12.45
N SER A 156 21.87 -2.58 11.68
CA SER A 156 21.26 -2.52 10.36
C SER A 156 19.85 -3.10 10.37
N MET A 157 19.10 -2.83 9.30
CA MET A 157 17.76 -3.39 9.11
C MET A 157 17.73 -4.23 7.84
N ASP A 158 17.41 -5.51 7.99
CA ASP A 158 16.99 -6.32 6.85
C ASP A 158 15.58 -5.94 6.44
N HIS A 159 15.32 -5.86 5.15
CA HIS A 159 13.96 -5.63 4.64
C HIS A 159 13.78 -6.16 3.23
N SER A 160 12.53 -6.41 2.85
CA SER A 160 12.18 -6.75 1.47
C SER A 160 12.48 -5.60 0.53
N SER A 161 13.42 -5.77 -0.40
CA SER A 161 13.81 -4.75 -1.38
C SER A 161 12.89 -4.80 -2.62
N ILE A 162 11.62 -4.50 -2.43
CA ILE A 162 10.57 -4.56 -3.45
C ILE A 162 9.88 -3.21 -3.55
N VAL A 163 9.72 -2.70 -4.77
CA VAL A 163 8.88 -1.53 -5.09
C VAL A 163 7.50 -2.03 -5.49
N TYR A 164 6.45 -1.53 -4.87
CA TYR A 164 5.06 -1.87 -5.17
C TYR A 164 4.43 -0.78 -6.03
N LEU A 165 3.86 -1.14 -7.17
CA LEU A 165 3.02 -0.25 -7.96
C LEU A 165 1.57 -0.40 -7.55
N MET A 166 0.97 0.72 -7.13
CA MET A 166 -0.45 0.82 -6.79
C MET A 166 -1.14 1.77 -7.77
N ASP A 167 -2.37 1.45 -8.14
CA ASP A 167 -3.18 2.32 -9.01
C ASP A 167 -3.75 3.54 -8.27
N LYS A 168 -4.48 4.40 -8.99
CA LYS A 168 -5.10 5.62 -8.45
C LYS A 168 -6.16 5.37 -7.36
N GLN A 169 -6.59 4.13 -7.18
CA GLN A 169 -7.50 3.69 -6.12
C GLN A 169 -6.79 2.96 -4.98
N GLY A 170 -5.45 2.93 -4.99
CA GLY A 170 -4.65 2.23 -4.00
C GLY A 170 -4.67 0.70 -4.14
N ARG A 171 -5.08 0.16 -5.29
CA ARG A 171 -5.09 -1.28 -5.56
C ARG A 171 -3.74 -1.72 -6.12
N PHE A 172 -3.29 -2.88 -5.72
CA PHE A 172 -2.05 -3.48 -6.20
C PHE A 172 -2.12 -3.77 -7.72
N VAL A 173 -1.06 -3.38 -8.42
CA VAL A 173 -0.88 -3.61 -9.86
C VAL A 173 0.27 -4.59 -10.11
N SER A 174 1.48 -4.27 -9.65
CA SER A 174 2.66 -5.11 -9.86
C SER A 174 3.76 -4.78 -8.84
N VAL A 175 4.86 -5.52 -8.93
CA VAL A 175 6.09 -5.26 -8.17
C VAL A 175 7.27 -5.07 -9.10
N PHE A 176 8.26 -4.30 -8.64
CA PHE A 176 9.56 -4.18 -9.27
C PHE A 176 10.65 -4.59 -8.29
N THR A 177 11.70 -5.18 -8.80
CA THR A 177 12.88 -5.61 -8.06
C THR A 177 14.09 -4.78 -8.50
N HIS A 178 15.23 -4.95 -7.84
CA HIS A 178 16.51 -4.34 -8.23
C HIS A 178 16.97 -4.70 -9.66
N GLN A 179 16.34 -5.67 -10.33
CA GLN A 179 16.62 -6.03 -11.73
C GLN A 179 15.73 -5.28 -12.72
N THR A 180 14.73 -4.54 -12.25
CA THR A 180 13.80 -3.80 -13.11
C THR A 180 14.40 -2.44 -13.46
N SER A 181 14.62 -2.17 -14.74
CA SER A 181 15.14 -0.88 -15.18
C SER A 181 14.12 0.26 -14.99
N PRO A 182 14.57 1.52 -14.87
CA PRO A 182 13.69 2.69 -14.84
C PRO A 182 12.74 2.74 -16.03
N ASP A 183 13.21 2.44 -17.27
CA ASP A 183 12.40 2.41 -18.48
C ASP A 183 11.24 1.41 -18.36
N ALA A 184 11.50 0.22 -17.80
CA ALA A 184 10.47 -0.79 -17.58
C ALA A 184 9.45 -0.35 -16.52
N MET A 185 9.90 0.31 -15.45
CA MET A 185 8.99 0.92 -14.47
C MET A 185 8.13 2.02 -15.10
N ALA A 186 8.73 2.90 -15.91
CA ALA A 186 8.03 3.98 -16.62
C ALA A 186 6.97 3.43 -17.58
N ALA A 187 7.27 2.35 -18.28
CA ALA A 187 6.32 1.69 -19.18
C ALA A 187 5.07 1.17 -18.41
N GLU A 188 5.25 0.58 -17.23
CA GLU A 188 4.12 0.14 -16.39
C GLU A 188 3.36 1.34 -15.78
N LEU A 189 4.06 2.39 -15.35
CA LEU A 189 3.44 3.61 -14.85
C LEU A 189 2.51 4.24 -15.89
N ARG A 190 2.92 4.34 -17.17
CA ARG A 190 2.09 4.88 -18.26
C ARG A 190 0.75 4.15 -18.40
N LYS A 191 0.70 2.83 -18.17
CA LYS A 191 -0.55 2.05 -18.23
C LYS A 191 -1.53 2.40 -17.12
N VAL A 192 -1.02 2.91 -15.99
CA VAL A 192 -1.81 3.21 -14.79
C VAL A 192 -2.26 4.68 -14.76
N VAL A 193 -1.46 5.60 -15.35
CA VAL A 193 -1.75 7.04 -15.32
C VAL A 193 -2.41 7.58 -16.60
N GLY A 194 -2.28 6.83 -17.70
CA GLY A 194 -2.85 7.14 -19.03
C GLY A 194 -4.33 6.74 -19.15
#